data_e086df717adfefd7895f780e919d8aee
#
_entry.id   e086df717adfefd7895f780e919d8aee
#
_cell.length_a   1.000
_cell.length_b   1.000
_cell.length_c   1.000
_cell.angle_alpha   90.00
_cell.angle_beta   90.00
_cell.angle_gamma   90.00
#
_symmetry.space_group_name_H-M   'P 1'
#
loop_
_entity.id
_entity.type
_entity.pdbx_description
1 polymer ?
#
loop_
_entity_poly.entity_id
_entity_poly.type
_entity_poly.pdbx_seq_one_letter_code
_entity_poly.pdbx_strand_id
1 'polypeptide(L)'
;MAEQLNLYQKIADVKANIAGFTKDTKGYNFSYVSGSQILHRIREKMIEHNLLLVPNTSNENWTTHTFKNKKGQEVTEFIVEMDLNYTWINADKPEEQYEVSYHAYGQQNDISQAHGTALTYAERYFLMKFFNIPTDEDDADADAKQKQDKYSTVSQEFKDILTKEVNDFIAIAKESGFAEKYQEQINKLEKMNVEALNKNQINVTRQQIKKWLGGIEQ
;
A
#
# COMPACT_ATOMS: atom_id res chain seq x y z
N MET A 1 31.38 -22.47 -17.25
CA MET A 1 30.95 -22.12 -15.90
C MET A 1 30.11 -20.87 -16.04
N ALA A 2 28.92 -20.84 -15.50
CA ALA A 2 28.11 -19.60 -15.50
C ALA A 2 28.89 -18.55 -14.70
N GLU A 3 28.98 -17.33 -15.23
CA GLU A 3 29.63 -16.20 -14.58
C GLU A 3 28.84 -15.86 -13.29
N GLN A 4 29.52 -15.90 -12.15
CA GLN A 4 28.88 -15.61 -10.87
C GLN A 4 28.60 -14.12 -10.77
N LEU A 5 27.33 -13.74 -10.54
CA LEU A 5 26.91 -12.35 -10.40
C LEU A 5 27.62 -11.66 -9.24
N ASN A 6 28.09 -10.44 -9.44
CA ASN A 6 28.61 -9.59 -8.37
C ASN A 6 27.45 -8.98 -7.54
N LEU A 7 27.79 -8.34 -6.41
CA LEU A 7 26.82 -7.74 -5.50
C LEU A 7 25.80 -6.82 -6.20
N TYR A 8 26.28 -5.95 -7.09
CA TYR A 8 25.40 -4.99 -7.78
C TYR A 8 24.47 -5.66 -8.79
N GLN A 9 24.94 -6.70 -9.47
CA GLN A 9 24.12 -7.49 -10.39
C GLN A 9 23.03 -8.26 -9.63
N LYS A 10 23.36 -8.84 -8.46
CA LYS A 10 22.39 -9.51 -7.59
C LYS A 10 21.32 -8.54 -7.09
N ILE A 11 21.71 -7.35 -6.62
CA ILE A 11 20.77 -6.30 -6.19
C ILE A 11 19.90 -5.84 -7.37
N ALA A 12 20.47 -5.68 -8.55
CA ALA A 12 19.73 -5.32 -9.75
C ALA A 12 18.67 -6.36 -10.14
N ASP A 13 18.98 -7.65 -10.00
CA ASP A 13 18.01 -8.72 -10.24
C ASP A 13 16.90 -8.74 -9.19
N VAL A 14 17.23 -8.54 -7.90
CA VAL A 14 16.20 -8.33 -6.86
C VAL A 14 15.27 -7.21 -7.26
N LYS A 15 15.81 -6.05 -7.67
CA LYS A 15 15.03 -4.89 -8.11
C LYS A 15 14.13 -5.19 -9.32
N ALA A 16 14.65 -5.91 -10.31
CA ALA A 16 13.90 -6.27 -11.53
C ALA A 16 12.69 -7.17 -11.24
N ASN A 17 12.74 -7.94 -10.15
CA ASN A 17 11.69 -8.85 -9.73
C ASN A 17 10.68 -8.22 -8.74
N ILE A 18 10.86 -6.95 -8.39
CA ILE A 18 9.90 -6.20 -7.57
C ILE A 18 8.80 -5.65 -8.49
N ALA A 19 7.69 -6.37 -8.64
CA ALA A 19 6.55 -5.93 -9.43
C ALA A 19 5.28 -5.81 -8.57
N GLY A 20 4.39 -4.90 -8.98
CA GLY A 20 2.98 -4.92 -8.58
C GLY A 20 2.70 -4.62 -7.11
N PHE A 21 3.17 -3.48 -6.59
CA PHE A 21 2.68 -3.01 -5.29
C PHE A 21 1.29 -2.41 -5.45
N THR A 22 0.33 -2.96 -4.69
CA THR A 22 -0.96 -2.33 -4.47
C THR A 22 -0.95 -1.72 -3.06
N LYS A 23 -1.49 -0.52 -2.91
CA LYS A 23 -1.71 0.11 -1.60
C LYS A 23 -2.83 -0.62 -0.87
N ASP A 24 -2.53 -1.72 -0.21
CA ASP A 24 -3.50 -2.55 0.50
C ASP A 24 -3.49 -2.31 2.03
N THR A 25 -2.47 -1.64 2.55
CA THR A 25 -2.41 -1.25 3.96
C THR A 25 -3.13 0.08 4.18
N LYS A 26 -4.19 0.05 5.00
CA LYS A 26 -4.99 1.24 5.35
C LYS A 26 -4.39 1.96 6.55
N GLY A 27 -3.99 3.22 6.37
CA GLY A 27 -3.77 4.18 7.45
C GLY A 27 -5.08 4.90 7.83
N TYR A 28 -5.00 5.88 8.74
CA TYR A 28 -6.18 6.59 9.25
C TYR A 28 -7.02 7.27 8.15
N ASN A 29 -6.40 7.81 7.10
CA ASN A 29 -7.09 8.46 5.97
C ASN A 29 -6.43 8.15 4.60
N PHE A 30 -5.52 7.18 4.53
CA PHE A 30 -4.76 6.88 3.32
C PHE A 30 -4.39 5.39 3.27
N SER A 31 -4.10 4.90 2.08
CA SER A 31 -3.53 3.56 1.88
C SER A 31 -2.07 3.69 1.45
N TYR A 32 -1.21 2.82 1.95
CA TYR A 32 0.22 2.85 1.66
C TYR A 32 0.80 1.44 1.48
N VAL A 33 1.98 1.38 0.88
CA VAL A 33 2.77 0.14 0.79
C VAL A 33 3.53 -0.03 2.11
N SER A 34 3.27 -1.11 2.86
CA SER A 34 3.97 -1.37 4.12
C SER A 34 5.38 -1.89 3.88
N GLY A 35 6.29 -1.66 4.85
CA GLY A 35 7.64 -2.24 4.82
C GLY A 35 7.60 -3.77 4.72
N SER A 36 6.67 -4.42 5.42
CA SER A 36 6.50 -5.87 5.39
C SER A 36 6.14 -6.41 3.99
N GLN A 37 5.36 -5.68 3.20
CA GLN A 37 5.08 -6.06 1.81
C GLN A 37 6.32 -6.02 0.95
N ILE A 38 7.16 -5.00 1.12
CA ILE A 38 8.42 -4.89 0.38
C ILE A 38 9.35 -6.02 0.77
N LEU A 39 9.57 -6.23 2.06
CA LEU A 39 10.39 -7.32 2.59
C LEU A 39 9.93 -8.70 2.08
N HIS A 40 8.62 -8.93 2.06
CA HIS A 40 8.08 -10.19 1.54
C HIS A 40 8.42 -10.41 0.06
N ARG A 41 8.36 -9.34 -0.75
CA ARG A 41 8.64 -9.39 -2.19
C ARG A 41 10.13 -9.59 -2.52
N ILE A 42 11.03 -8.96 -1.77
CA ILE A 42 12.48 -9.05 -2.03
C ILE A 42 13.09 -10.33 -1.46
N ARG A 43 12.48 -10.92 -0.42
CA ARG A 43 13.06 -12.02 0.37
C ARG A 43 13.42 -13.23 -0.47
N GLU A 44 12.56 -13.66 -1.37
CA GLU A 44 12.78 -14.83 -2.20
C GLU A 44 14.04 -14.68 -3.05
N LYS A 45 14.18 -13.54 -3.74
CA LYS A 45 15.34 -13.23 -4.57
C LYS A 45 16.61 -12.97 -3.75
N MET A 46 16.49 -12.40 -2.56
CA MET A 46 17.64 -12.27 -1.65
C MET A 46 18.18 -13.63 -1.23
N ILE A 47 17.30 -14.60 -0.93
CA ILE A 47 17.70 -15.97 -0.58
C ILE A 47 18.35 -16.66 -1.78
N GLU A 48 17.74 -16.57 -2.97
CA GLU A 48 18.28 -17.15 -4.21
C GLU A 48 19.70 -16.65 -4.50
N HIS A 49 19.97 -15.38 -4.23
CA HIS A 49 21.26 -14.74 -4.50
C HIS A 49 22.23 -14.76 -3.30
N ASN A 50 21.90 -15.40 -2.19
CA ASN A 50 22.69 -15.34 -0.95
C ASN A 50 23.05 -13.91 -0.54
N LEU A 51 22.06 -12.98 -0.61
CA LEU A 51 22.19 -11.59 -0.19
C LEU A 51 21.75 -11.40 1.25
N LEU A 52 22.56 -10.69 2.02
CA LEU A 52 22.19 -10.19 3.35
C LEU A 52 21.97 -8.67 3.30
N LEU A 53 21.01 -8.20 4.07
CA LEU A 53 20.80 -6.79 4.36
C LEU A 53 20.86 -6.62 5.88
N VAL A 54 21.93 -5.98 6.37
CA VAL A 54 22.22 -5.87 7.80
C VAL A 54 22.01 -4.41 8.22
N PRO A 55 21.02 -4.12 9.06
CA PRO A 55 20.85 -2.79 9.66
C PRO A 55 21.81 -2.60 10.85
N ASN A 56 22.32 -1.40 11.02
CA ASN A 56 23.07 -0.96 12.18
C ASN A 56 22.62 0.44 12.58
N THR A 57 22.37 0.67 13.88
CA THR A 57 22.00 1.97 14.43
C THR A 57 23.19 2.64 15.12
N SER A 58 23.26 3.95 15.02
CA SER A 58 24.26 4.78 15.70
C SER A 58 23.70 6.18 15.99
N ASN A 59 24.43 6.96 16.80
CA ASN A 59 24.08 8.33 17.15
C ASN A 59 22.65 8.50 17.66
N GLU A 60 22.18 7.50 18.44
CA GLU A 60 20.84 7.50 19.00
C GLU A 60 20.70 8.60 20.06
N ASN A 61 19.66 9.40 19.93
CA ASN A 61 19.32 10.47 20.86
C ASN A 61 17.79 10.57 21.03
N TRP A 62 17.35 11.19 22.11
CA TRP A 62 15.94 11.46 22.32
C TRP A 62 15.71 12.78 23.04
N THR A 63 14.56 13.38 22.73
CA THR A 63 14.07 14.60 23.37
C THR A 63 12.59 14.47 23.68
N THR A 64 12.01 15.42 24.40
CA THR A 64 10.58 15.48 24.64
C THR A 64 9.99 16.74 24.03
N HIS A 65 8.75 16.61 23.53
CA HIS A 65 7.93 17.72 23.06
C HIS A 65 6.61 17.75 23.82
N THR A 66 6.35 18.84 24.54
CA THR A 66 5.12 19.02 25.33
C THR A 66 4.25 20.07 24.63
N PHE A 67 2.98 19.73 24.40
CA PHE A 67 1.99 20.60 23.77
C PHE A 67 0.61 20.42 24.35
N LYS A 68 -0.32 21.33 24.05
CA LYS A 68 -1.75 21.18 24.42
C LYS A 68 -2.53 20.57 23.28
N ASN A 69 -3.22 19.47 23.55
CA ASN A 69 -4.11 18.84 22.59
C ASN A 69 -5.37 19.68 22.31
N LYS A 70 -6.21 19.26 21.36
CA LYS A 70 -7.47 19.96 21.00
C LYS A 70 -8.45 20.10 22.16
N LYS A 71 -8.29 19.35 23.26
CA LYS A 71 -9.10 19.43 24.48
C LYS A 71 -8.47 20.31 25.55
N GLY A 72 -7.34 20.98 25.26
CA GLY A 72 -6.60 21.82 26.20
C GLY A 72 -5.74 21.04 27.22
N GLN A 73 -5.65 19.74 27.11
CA GLN A 73 -4.84 18.89 28.02
C GLN A 73 -3.38 18.91 27.55
N GLU A 74 -2.47 18.98 28.52
CA GLU A 74 -1.03 18.88 28.26
C GLU A 74 -0.65 17.44 27.92
N VAL A 75 0.06 17.26 26.79
CA VAL A 75 0.55 15.97 26.31
C VAL A 75 2.04 16.09 26.08
N THR A 76 2.81 15.12 26.55
CA THR A 76 4.25 15.01 26.31
C THR A 76 4.49 13.81 25.41
N GLU A 77 5.23 14.02 24.33
CA GLU A 77 5.68 12.98 23.41
C GLU A 77 7.20 12.91 23.40
N PHE A 78 7.72 11.71 23.16
CA PHE A 78 9.13 11.44 22.96
C PHE A 78 9.45 11.52 21.48
N ILE A 79 10.54 12.21 21.14
CA ILE A 79 11.11 12.25 19.80
C ILE A 79 12.43 11.51 19.88
N VAL A 80 12.53 10.41 19.15
CA VAL A 80 13.77 9.61 19.01
C VAL A 80 14.35 9.88 17.63
N GLU A 81 15.65 10.11 17.57
CA GLU A 81 16.41 10.25 16.33
C GLU A 81 17.64 9.35 16.35
N MET A 82 18.02 8.81 15.20
CA MET A 82 19.18 7.96 15.06
C MET A 82 19.65 7.87 13.60
N ASP A 83 20.90 7.51 13.42
CA ASP A 83 21.42 7.11 12.12
C ASP A 83 21.22 5.61 11.92
N LEU A 84 20.79 5.23 10.74
CA LEU A 84 20.59 3.85 10.29
C LEU A 84 21.51 3.60 9.10
N ASN A 85 22.41 2.63 9.23
CA ASN A 85 23.28 2.16 8.17
C ASN A 85 22.81 0.78 7.73
N TYR A 86 22.47 0.63 6.48
CA TYR A 86 22.09 -0.65 5.87
C TYR A 86 23.22 -1.16 5.01
N THR A 87 23.77 -2.32 5.37
CA THR A 87 24.87 -2.95 4.61
C THR A 87 24.35 -4.12 3.81
N TRP A 88 24.40 -4.03 2.49
CA TRP A 88 24.23 -5.16 1.59
C TRP A 88 25.52 -5.97 1.55
N ILE A 89 25.40 -7.28 1.72
CA ILE A 89 26.54 -8.19 1.70
C ILE A 89 26.25 -9.35 0.75
N ASN A 90 27.18 -9.61 -0.17
CA ASN A 90 27.18 -10.85 -0.97
C ASN A 90 27.76 -11.97 -0.11
N ALA A 91 26.90 -12.88 0.41
CA ALA A 91 27.36 -13.96 1.28
C ALA A 91 28.26 -14.98 0.58
N ASP A 92 28.25 -15.07 -0.76
CA ASP A 92 29.20 -15.89 -1.54
C ASP A 92 30.60 -15.25 -1.61
N LYS A 93 30.67 -13.91 -1.43
CA LYS A 93 31.89 -13.09 -1.41
C LYS A 93 31.74 -11.98 -0.39
N PRO A 94 31.97 -12.24 0.90
CA PRO A 94 31.68 -11.29 1.98
C PRO A 94 32.44 -9.95 1.93
N GLU A 95 33.49 -9.88 1.15
CA GLU A 95 34.22 -8.64 0.86
C GLU A 95 33.44 -7.70 -0.08
N GLU A 96 32.49 -8.20 -0.85
CA GLU A 96 31.58 -7.39 -1.66
C GLU A 96 30.46 -6.85 -0.77
N GLN A 97 30.64 -5.60 -0.33
CA GLN A 97 29.70 -4.90 0.55
C GLN A 97 29.30 -3.55 -0.05
N TYR A 98 28.10 -3.12 0.23
CA TYR A 98 27.59 -1.81 -0.16
C TYR A 98 26.77 -1.21 0.98
N GLU A 99 27.22 -0.10 1.55
CA GLU A 99 26.59 0.59 2.67
C GLU A 99 25.76 1.77 2.20
N VAL A 100 24.59 1.95 2.81
CA VAL A 100 23.67 3.05 2.58
C VAL A 100 23.21 3.62 3.92
N SER A 101 23.45 4.92 4.14
CA SER A 101 23.07 5.59 5.37
C SER A 101 21.75 6.33 5.23
N TYR A 102 20.93 6.24 6.27
CA TYR A 102 19.69 6.98 6.44
C TYR A 102 19.63 7.60 7.82
N HIS A 103 18.83 8.65 7.98
CA HIS A 103 18.52 9.23 9.27
C HIS A 103 17.05 8.97 9.61
N ALA A 104 16.77 8.57 10.84
CA ALA A 104 15.45 8.16 11.30
C ALA A 104 14.92 9.06 12.40
N TYR A 105 13.62 9.35 12.34
CA TYR A 105 12.86 10.03 13.38
C TYR A 105 11.62 9.22 13.74
N GLY A 106 11.32 9.17 15.06
CA GLY A 106 10.08 8.60 15.57
C GLY A 106 9.53 9.47 16.69
N GLN A 107 8.23 9.71 16.68
CA GLN A 107 7.54 10.51 17.69
C GLN A 107 6.33 9.75 18.22
N GLN A 108 6.27 9.53 19.54
CA GLN A 108 5.19 8.82 20.23
C GLN A 108 5.12 9.27 21.70
N ASN A 109 4.01 8.95 22.36
CA ASN A 109 3.83 9.20 23.79
C ASN A 109 4.57 8.20 24.71
N ASP A 110 5.21 7.19 24.16
CA ASP A 110 6.06 6.21 24.84
C ASP A 110 7.39 6.12 24.10
N ILE A 111 8.51 6.13 24.83
CA ILE A 111 9.85 6.16 24.25
C ILE A 111 10.18 4.89 23.43
N SER A 112 9.71 3.72 23.88
CA SER A 112 9.96 2.46 23.16
C SER A 112 9.16 2.42 21.86
N GLN A 113 7.95 2.98 21.87
CA GLN A 113 7.14 3.14 20.66
C GLN A 113 7.74 4.17 19.71
N ALA A 114 8.28 5.29 20.22
CA ALA A 114 8.98 6.29 19.41
C ALA A 114 10.19 5.68 18.70
N HIS A 115 11.00 4.90 19.43
CA HIS A 115 12.14 4.15 18.88
C HIS A 115 11.69 3.16 17.78
N GLY A 116 10.69 2.32 18.07
CA GLY A 116 10.15 1.37 17.07
C GLY A 116 9.56 2.07 15.84
N THR A 117 8.96 3.23 16.03
CA THR A 117 8.45 4.07 14.94
C THR A 117 9.59 4.57 14.06
N ALA A 118 10.69 5.08 14.66
CA ALA A 118 11.88 5.53 13.92
C ALA A 118 12.42 4.41 13.02
N LEU A 119 12.65 3.22 13.57
CA LEU A 119 13.15 2.06 12.84
C LEU A 119 12.23 1.65 11.69
N THR A 120 10.93 1.49 11.97
CA THR A 120 9.96 0.97 10.99
C THR A 120 9.76 1.92 9.80
N TYR A 121 9.67 3.24 10.07
CA TYR A 121 9.54 4.23 9.02
C TYR A 121 10.81 4.34 8.17
N ALA A 122 11.98 4.37 8.81
CA ALA A 122 13.24 4.45 8.10
C ALA A 122 13.47 3.23 7.19
N GLU A 123 13.22 2.01 7.67
CA GLU A 123 13.32 0.80 6.86
C GLU A 123 12.39 0.85 5.65
N ARG A 124 11.11 1.22 5.86
CA ARG A 124 10.14 1.36 4.78
C ARG A 124 10.62 2.36 3.72
N TYR A 125 11.02 3.57 4.12
CA TYR A 125 11.48 4.59 3.19
C TYR A 125 12.80 4.21 2.53
N PHE A 126 13.74 3.62 3.27
CA PHE A 126 14.97 3.08 2.69
C PHE A 126 14.65 2.10 1.56
N LEU A 127 13.88 1.06 1.81
CA LEU A 127 13.56 0.04 0.81
C LEU A 127 12.84 0.63 -0.39
N MET A 128 11.86 1.51 -0.17
CA MET A 128 11.13 2.15 -1.26
C MET A 128 12.04 2.99 -2.15
N LYS A 129 12.91 3.82 -1.57
CA LYS A 129 13.82 4.70 -2.32
C LYS A 129 14.96 3.91 -2.96
N PHE A 130 15.52 2.95 -2.26
CA PHE A 130 16.62 2.09 -2.75
C PHE A 130 16.20 1.29 -3.99
N PHE A 131 15.04 0.67 -3.94
CA PHE A 131 14.52 -0.08 -5.07
C PHE A 131 13.73 0.76 -6.09
N ASN A 132 13.63 2.07 -5.89
CA ASN A 132 12.85 2.99 -6.75
C ASN A 132 11.39 2.53 -6.92
N ILE A 133 10.77 2.08 -5.84
CA ILE A 133 9.37 1.69 -5.84
C ILE A 133 8.52 2.96 -5.95
N PRO A 134 7.73 3.12 -7.03
CA PRO A 134 6.90 4.29 -7.19
C PRO A 134 5.81 4.33 -6.12
N THR A 135 5.67 5.47 -5.47
CA THR A 135 4.58 5.74 -4.53
C THR A 135 3.86 7.00 -4.98
N ASP A 136 2.53 7.05 -4.79
CA ASP A 136 1.79 8.29 -5.08
C ASP A 136 2.18 9.43 -4.13
N GLU A 137 2.92 9.15 -3.05
CA GLU A 137 3.49 10.15 -2.15
C GLU A 137 4.67 10.92 -2.79
N ASP A 138 5.29 10.34 -3.82
CA ASP A 138 6.37 10.99 -4.57
C ASP A 138 5.86 11.95 -5.65
N ASP A 139 4.55 11.93 -5.93
CA ASP A 139 3.90 12.85 -6.86
C ASP A 139 3.26 13.99 -6.07
N ALA A 140 3.90 15.16 -6.06
CA ALA A 140 3.35 16.38 -5.43
C ALA A 140 1.95 16.74 -5.98
N ASP A 141 1.61 16.21 -7.18
CA ASP A 141 0.30 16.33 -7.81
C ASP A 141 -0.65 15.16 -7.51
N ALA A 142 -0.25 14.17 -6.70
CA ALA A 142 -1.08 13.00 -6.38
C ALA A 142 -2.41 13.41 -5.74
N ASP A 143 -2.41 14.41 -4.87
CA ASP A 143 -3.63 15.00 -4.30
C ASP A 143 -4.50 15.70 -5.36
N ALA A 144 -3.88 16.33 -6.36
CA ALA A 144 -4.57 16.93 -7.49
C ALA A 144 -5.13 15.85 -8.43
N LYS A 145 -4.36 14.78 -8.71
CA LYS A 145 -4.82 13.62 -9.50
C LYS A 145 -5.91 12.83 -8.79
N GLN A 146 -5.84 12.61 -7.48
CA GLN A 146 -6.93 11.98 -6.72
C GLN A 146 -8.21 12.83 -6.73
N LYS A 147 -8.09 14.17 -6.71
CA LYS A 147 -9.23 15.06 -6.91
C LYS A 147 -9.72 15.02 -8.36
N GLN A 148 -8.82 14.97 -9.32
CA GLN A 148 -9.15 14.89 -10.75
C GLN A 148 -9.76 13.53 -11.12
N ASP A 149 -9.29 12.40 -10.54
CA ASP A 149 -9.92 11.08 -10.69
C ASP A 149 -11.30 10.98 -10.02
N LYS A 150 -11.54 11.76 -8.96
CA LYS A 150 -12.89 11.93 -8.39
C LYS A 150 -13.85 12.66 -9.33
N TYR A 151 -13.33 13.49 -10.23
CA TYR A 151 -14.07 14.29 -11.22
C TYR A 151 -13.80 13.85 -12.66
N SER A 152 -12.96 12.83 -12.90
CA SER A 152 -12.78 12.27 -14.24
C SER A 152 -14.10 11.67 -14.70
N THR A 153 -14.59 12.15 -15.80
CA THR A 153 -15.77 11.61 -16.49
C THR A 153 -15.51 10.14 -16.74
N VAL A 154 -16.24 9.29 -16.05
CA VAL A 154 -16.21 7.84 -16.30
C VAL A 154 -16.58 7.62 -17.76
N SER A 155 -15.80 6.85 -18.51
CA SER A 155 -16.09 6.58 -19.92
C SER A 155 -17.49 5.99 -20.06
N GLN A 156 -18.20 6.36 -21.12
CA GLN A 156 -19.54 5.85 -21.39
C GLN A 156 -19.57 4.32 -21.42
N GLU A 157 -18.54 3.69 -22.03
CA GLU A 157 -18.37 2.25 -22.06
C GLU A 157 -18.41 1.59 -20.66
N PHE A 158 -17.78 2.24 -19.66
CA PHE A 158 -17.73 1.71 -18.29
C PHE A 158 -19.09 1.82 -17.58
N LYS A 159 -19.89 2.84 -17.92
CA LYS A 159 -21.27 3.01 -17.44
C LYS A 159 -22.19 2.02 -18.12
N ASP A 160 -22.03 1.78 -19.42
CA ASP A 160 -22.81 0.82 -20.20
C ASP A 160 -22.60 -0.61 -19.67
N ILE A 161 -21.36 -0.97 -19.32
CA ILE A 161 -21.05 -2.27 -18.69
C ILE A 161 -21.79 -2.40 -17.36
N LEU A 162 -21.78 -1.39 -16.48
CA LEU A 162 -22.51 -1.44 -15.22
C LEU A 162 -24.01 -1.57 -15.44
N THR A 163 -24.56 -0.78 -16.37
CA THR A 163 -25.99 -0.83 -16.72
C THR A 163 -26.41 -2.22 -17.19
N LYS A 164 -25.58 -2.87 -18.00
CA LYS A 164 -25.78 -4.24 -18.42
C LYS A 164 -25.75 -5.22 -17.24
N GLU A 165 -24.71 -5.15 -16.38
CA GLU A 165 -24.58 -6.02 -15.20
C GLU A 165 -25.76 -5.85 -14.22
N VAL A 166 -26.30 -4.64 -14.07
CA VAL A 166 -27.49 -4.37 -13.26
C VAL A 166 -28.71 -5.04 -13.84
N ASN A 167 -28.95 -4.88 -15.16
CA ASN A 167 -30.10 -5.48 -15.84
C ASN A 167 -30.03 -7.01 -15.81
N ASP A 168 -28.85 -7.58 -16.05
CA ASP A 168 -28.63 -9.03 -16.01
C ASP A 168 -28.92 -9.59 -14.61
N PHE A 169 -28.45 -8.93 -13.55
CA PHE A 169 -28.75 -9.35 -12.18
C PHE A 169 -30.25 -9.33 -11.88
N ILE A 170 -30.96 -8.26 -12.25
CA ILE A 170 -32.38 -8.11 -12.01
C ILE A 170 -33.17 -9.20 -12.77
N ALA A 171 -32.80 -9.48 -14.01
CA ALA A 171 -33.43 -10.54 -14.83
C ALA A 171 -33.20 -11.91 -14.19
N ILE A 172 -31.98 -12.27 -13.87
CA ILE A 172 -31.61 -13.55 -13.24
C ILE A 172 -32.33 -13.72 -11.90
N ALA A 173 -32.38 -12.69 -11.04
CA ALA A 173 -33.09 -12.78 -9.76
C ALA A 173 -34.58 -13.01 -9.92
N LYS A 174 -35.22 -12.42 -10.95
CA LYS A 174 -36.64 -12.60 -11.26
C LYS A 174 -36.90 -13.99 -11.84
N GLU A 175 -36.10 -14.44 -12.79
CA GLU A 175 -36.27 -15.76 -13.47
C GLU A 175 -35.99 -16.96 -12.54
N SER A 176 -35.01 -16.80 -11.64
CA SER A 176 -34.64 -17.86 -10.68
C SER A 176 -35.53 -17.92 -9.42
N GLY A 177 -36.55 -17.07 -9.31
CA GLY A 177 -37.45 -17.01 -8.16
C GLY A 177 -36.87 -16.36 -6.89
N PHE A 178 -35.71 -15.71 -7.00
CA PHE A 178 -35.04 -15.00 -5.88
C PHE A 178 -35.45 -13.53 -5.78
N ALA A 179 -36.40 -13.04 -6.55
CA ALA A 179 -36.82 -11.65 -6.57
C ALA A 179 -37.21 -11.10 -5.19
N GLU A 180 -37.97 -11.88 -4.40
CA GLU A 180 -38.35 -11.48 -3.04
C GLU A 180 -37.16 -11.35 -2.09
N LYS A 181 -36.19 -12.28 -2.16
CA LYS A 181 -34.98 -12.27 -1.35
C LYS A 181 -34.10 -11.02 -1.63
N TYR A 182 -34.08 -10.56 -2.88
CA TYR A 182 -33.27 -9.41 -3.32
C TYR A 182 -34.08 -8.14 -3.63
N GLN A 183 -35.35 -8.08 -3.16
CA GLN A 183 -36.24 -6.95 -3.48
C GLN A 183 -35.71 -5.57 -3.12
N GLU A 184 -35.06 -5.44 -1.97
CA GLU A 184 -34.47 -4.19 -1.54
C GLU A 184 -33.31 -3.77 -2.45
N GLN A 185 -32.46 -4.71 -2.83
CA GLN A 185 -31.31 -4.51 -3.72
C GLN A 185 -31.78 -4.14 -5.13
N ILE A 186 -32.79 -4.84 -5.65
CA ILE A 186 -33.40 -4.54 -6.95
C ILE A 186 -33.95 -3.12 -6.95
N ASN A 187 -34.76 -2.74 -5.95
CA ASN A 187 -35.32 -1.39 -5.83
C ASN A 187 -34.24 -0.31 -5.77
N LYS A 188 -33.12 -0.59 -5.12
CA LYS A 188 -31.97 0.31 -5.04
C LYS A 188 -31.28 0.47 -6.38
N LEU A 189 -31.08 -0.61 -7.11
CA LEU A 189 -30.44 -0.61 -8.43
C LEU A 189 -31.33 0.06 -9.49
N GLU A 190 -32.64 -0.21 -9.49
CA GLU A 190 -33.59 0.42 -10.42
C GLU A 190 -33.68 1.96 -10.24
N LYS A 191 -33.47 2.46 -9.02
CA LYS A 191 -33.45 3.90 -8.72
C LYS A 191 -32.09 4.55 -8.91
N MET A 192 -31.05 3.79 -9.21
CA MET A 192 -29.67 4.28 -9.30
C MET A 192 -29.44 5.07 -10.58
N ASN A 193 -28.97 6.31 -10.45
CA ASN A 193 -28.55 7.10 -11.60
C ASN A 193 -27.09 6.76 -11.97
N VAL A 194 -26.90 5.85 -12.89
CA VAL A 194 -25.58 5.39 -13.34
C VAL A 194 -24.73 6.53 -13.92
N GLU A 195 -25.37 7.53 -14.56
CA GLU A 195 -24.68 8.67 -15.16
C GLU A 195 -23.99 9.56 -14.12
N ALA A 196 -24.50 9.59 -12.90
CA ALA A 196 -23.95 10.38 -11.79
C ALA A 196 -22.85 9.66 -10.99
N LEU A 197 -22.59 8.37 -11.26
CA LEU A 197 -21.63 7.59 -10.49
C LEU A 197 -20.19 7.88 -10.90
N ASN A 198 -19.30 7.97 -9.90
CA ASN A 198 -17.87 7.97 -10.13
C ASN A 198 -17.30 6.53 -10.25
N LYS A 199 -16.07 6.41 -10.74
CA LYS A 199 -15.40 5.12 -11.00
C LYS A 199 -15.38 4.19 -9.77
N ASN A 200 -15.18 4.74 -8.58
CA ASN A 200 -15.15 3.95 -7.35
C ASN A 200 -16.55 3.40 -7.00
N GLN A 201 -17.58 4.22 -7.14
CA GLN A 201 -18.96 3.80 -6.92
C GLN A 201 -19.38 2.71 -7.90
N ILE A 202 -19.00 2.83 -9.16
CA ILE A 202 -19.23 1.79 -10.19
C ILE A 202 -18.55 0.48 -9.78
N ASN A 203 -17.27 0.51 -9.40
CA ASN A 203 -16.53 -0.70 -8.99
C ASN A 203 -17.15 -1.38 -7.76
N VAL A 204 -17.53 -0.61 -6.75
CA VAL A 204 -18.20 -1.13 -5.54
C VAL A 204 -19.52 -1.79 -5.90
N THR A 205 -20.34 -1.15 -6.73
CA THR A 205 -21.63 -1.70 -7.17
C THR A 205 -21.44 -2.99 -7.96
N ARG A 206 -20.48 -3.05 -8.88
CA ARG A 206 -20.16 -4.26 -9.64
C ARG A 206 -19.71 -5.42 -8.75
N GLN A 207 -18.89 -5.16 -7.73
CA GLN A 207 -18.48 -6.19 -6.76
C GLN A 207 -19.68 -6.72 -5.95
N GLN A 208 -20.61 -5.84 -5.57
CA GLN A 208 -21.82 -6.26 -4.87
C GLN A 208 -22.73 -7.13 -5.75
N ILE A 209 -22.93 -6.73 -7.00
CA ILE A 209 -23.72 -7.52 -7.97
C ILE A 209 -23.12 -8.92 -8.14
N LYS A 210 -21.81 -9.03 -8.34
CA LYS A 210 -21.13 -10.33 -8.44
C LYS A 210 -21.33 -11.20 -7.20
N LYS A 211 -21.30 -10.61 -6.01
CA LYS A 211 -21.54 -11.31 -4.75
C LYS A 211 -23.00 -11.84 -4.66
N TRP A 212 -23.96 -11.05 -5.11
CA TRP A 212 -25.38 -11.47 -5.11
C TRP A 212 -25.65 -12.56 -6.14
N LEU A 213 -25.06 -12.47 -7.33
CA LEU A 213 -25.13 -13.52 -8.36
C LEU A 213 -24.58 -14.86 -7.85
N GLY A 214 -23.41 -14.85 -7.20
CA GLY A 214 -22.85 -16.05 -6.59
C GLY A 214 -23.71 -16.65 -5.46
N GLY A 215 -24.65 -15.89 -4.89
CA GLY A 215 -25.64 -16.37 -3.92
C GLY A 215 -26.95 -16.87 -4.54
N ILE A 216 -27.13 -16.73 -5.87
CA ILE A 216 -28.25 -17.28 -6.64
C ILE A 216 -27.84 -18.61 -7.29
N GLU A 217 -26.57 -18.76 -7.67
CA GLU A 217 -26.03 -19.95 -8.35
C GLU A 217 -25.72 -21.13 -7.40
N GLN A 218 -25.87 -20.96 -6.08
CA GLN A 218 -25.77 -22.00 -5.06
C GLN A 218 -27.15 -22.50 -4.61
#